data_058d5ea398cb6cf2b52505241b93e229
#
_entry.id   058d5ea398cb6cf2b52505241b93e229
#
_cell.length_a   1.000
_cell.length_b   1.000
_cell.length_c   1.000
_cell.angle_alpha   90.00
_cell.angle_beta   90.00
_cell.angle_gamma   90.00
#
_symmetry.space_group_name_H-M   'P 1'
#
loop_
_entity.id
_entity.type
_entity.pdbx_description
1 polymer ?
#
loop_
_entity_poly.entity_id
_entity_poly.type
_entity_poly.pdbx_seq_one_letter_code
_entity_poly.pdbx_strand_id
1 'polypeptide(L)' 'MNIDKLERANILTKNLIPKADNLLSMHRLTDERVGEYLNALMKGDKEFGTKFMQLVNETKQRLQKEFDEL' A
#
# COMPACT_ATOMS: atom_id res chain seq x y z
N MET A 1 -28.60 -6.13 -3.98
CA MET A 1 -27.26 -5.86 -3.39
C MET A 1 -27.45 -5.65 -1.89
N ASN A 2 -26.66 -6.31 -1.07
CA ASN A 2 -26.77 -6.11 0.36
C ASN A 2 -25.97 -4.87 0.80
N ILE A 3 -26.20 -4.42 2.04
CA ILE A 3 -25.58 -3.22 2.57
C ILE A 3 -24.05 -3.34 2.60
N ASP A 4 -23.53 -4.53 2.93
CA ASP A 4 -22.08 -4.76 3.03
C ASP A 4 -21.39 -4.57 1.68
N LYS A 5 -21.98 -5.07 0.60
CA LYS A 5 -21.44 -4.88 -0.74
C LYS A 5 -21.47 -3.42 -1.17
N LEU A 6 -22.55 -2.70 -0.83
CA LEU A 6 -22.66 -1.29 -1.14
C LEU A 6 -21.63 -0.47 -0.38
N GLU A 7 -21.42 -0.76 0.91
CA GLU A 7 -20.41 -0.09 1.71
C GLU A 7 -19.01 -0.34 1.16
N ARG A 8 -18.71 -1.59 0.79
CA ARG A 8 -17.40 -1.93 0.20
C ARG A 8 -17.20 -1.21 -1.14
N ALA A 9 -18.22 -1.17 -1.98
CA ALA A 9 -18.15 -0.46 -3.25
C ALA A 9 -17.83 1.03 -3.03
N ASN A 10 -18.44 1.66 -2.02
CA ASN A 10 -18.19 3.05 -1.70
C ASN A 10 -16.76 3.27 -1.20
N ILE A 11 -16.24 2.39 -0.36
CA ILE A 11 -14.85 2.46 0.12
C ILE A 11 -13.89 2.34 -1.06
N LEU A 12 -14.12 1.39 -1.95
CA LEU A 12 -13.28 1.20 -3.12
C LEU A 12 -13.26 2.43 -4.01
N THR A 13 -14.43 2.97 -4.37
CA THR A 13 -14.53 4.05 -5.35
C THR A 13 -14.17 5.42 -4.78
N LYS A 14 -14.39 5.65 -3.49
CA LYS A 14 -14.19 6.97 -2.88
C LYS A 14 -12.91 7.08 -2.07
N ASN A 15 -12.27 5.95 -1.73
CA ASN A 15 -11.10 5.95 -0.87
C ASN A 15 -9.93 5.19 -1.47
N LEU A 16 -10.05 3.87 -1.64
CA LEU A 16 -8.90 3.04 -1.97
C LEU A 16 -8.40 3.23 -3.40
N ILE A 17 -9.29 3.21 -4.38
CA ILE A 17 -8.92 3.39 -5.79
C ILE A 17 -8.33 4.77 -6.04
N PRO A 18 -8.94 5.88 -5.57
CA PRO A 18 -8.33 7.19 -5.73
C PRO A 18 -6.94 7.31 -5.08
N LYS A 19 -6.73 6.70 -3.92
CA LYS A 19 -5.42 6.73 -3.27
C LYS A 19 -4.37 5.94 -4.04
N ALA A 20 -4.76 4.78 -4.60
CA ALA A 20 -3.87 4.03 -5.47
C ALA A 20 -3.51 4.83 -6.72
N ASP A 21 -4.48 5.50 -7.35
CA ASP A 21 -4.23 6.36 -8.50
C ASP A 21 -3.29 7.51 -8.15
N ASN A 22 -3.45 8.11 -6.97
CA ASN A 22 -2.56 9.18 -6.52
C ASN A 22 -1.12 8.67 -6.36
N LEU A 23 -0.94 7.48 -5.80
CA LEU A 23 0.40 6.89 -5.70
C LEU A 23 1.03 6.65 -7.07
N LEU A 24 0.25 6.13 -8.02
CA LEU A 24 0.74 5.85 -9.36
C LEU A 24 1.13 7.11 -10.12
N SER A 25 0.48 8.24 -9.82
CA SER A 25 0.77 9.51 -10.48
C SER A 25 1.88 10.32 -9.81
N MET A 26 2.39 9.87 -8.67
CA MET A 26 3.47 10.57 -7.97
C MET A 26 4.79 10.41 -8.70
N HIS A 27 5.48 11.52 -8.95
CA HIS A 27 6.82 11.51 -9.53
C HIS A 27 7.89 11.20 -8.47
N ARG A 28 7.59 11.47 -7.20
CA ARG A 28 8.53 11.24 -6.10
C ARG A 28 7.80 10.53 -4.96
N LEU A 29 8.37 9.40 -4.54
CA LEU A 29 7.82 8.63 -3.42
C LEU A 29 8.27 9.19 -2.06
N THR A 30 8.91 10.37 -2.05
CA THR A 30 9.32 11.05 -0.82
C THR A 30 8.31 12.10 -0.34
N ASP A 31 7.19 12.27 -1.04
CA ASP A 31 6.11 13.14 -0.63
C ASP A 31 5.50 12.64 0.70
N GLU A 32 5.20 13.57 1.60
CA GLU A 32 4.59 13.23 2.91
C GLU A 32 3.28 12.45 2.75
N ARG A 33 2.55 12.70 1.69
CA ARG A 33 1.27 12.04 1.43
C ARG A 33 1.40 10.56 1.08
N VAL A 34 2.60 10.11 0.69
CA VAL A 34 2.84 8.68 0.39
C VAL A 34 2.50 7.82 1.61
N GLY A 35 2.96 8.20 2.79
CA GLY A 35 2.65 7.47 4.02
C GLY A 35 1.16 7.39 4.29
N GLU A 36 0.44 8.50 4.06
CA GLU A 36 -1.01 8.54 4.23
C GLU A 36 -1.72 7.57 3.28
N TYR A 37 -1.33 7.60 2.00
CA TYR A 37 -1.95 6.74 0.98
C TYR A 37 -1.63 5.27 1.23
N LEU A 38 -0.39 4.94 1.56
CA LEU A 38 0.00 3.56 1.89
C LEU A 38 -0.75 3.04 3.11
N ASN A 39 -0.84 3.86 4.16
CA ASN A 39 -1.55 3.47 5.37
C ASN A 39 -3.03 3.20 5.11
N ALA A 40 -3.67 4.04 4.29
CA ALA A 40 -5.06 3.85 3.93
C ALA A 40 -5.27 2.55 3.14
N LEU A 41 -4.38 2.24 2.20
CA LEU A 41 -4.45 0.99 1.44
C LEU A 41 -4.22 -0.22 2.33
N MET A 42 -3.27 -0.14 3.25
CA MET A 42 -2.99 -1.25 4.18
C MET A 42 -4.15 -1.54 5.10
N LYS A 43 -4.85 -0.50 5.58
CA LYS A 43 -6.04 -0.67 6.43
C LYS A 43 -7.24 -1.15 5.65
N GLY A 44 -7.40 -0.70 4.42
CA GLY A 44 -8.57 -0.99 3.60
C GLY A 44 -8.48 -2.27 2.79
N ASP A 45 -7.27 -2.80 2.59
CA ASP A 45 -7.05 -4.00 1.79
C ASP A 45 -6.04 -4.92 2.49
N LYS A 46 -6.54 -6.03 3.00
CA LYS A 46 -5.74 -6.99 3.73
C LYS A 46 -4.66 -7.63 2.86
N GLU A 47 -4.97 -7.90 1.60
CA GLU A 47 -4.00 -8.49 0.67
C GLU A 47 -2.82 -7.55 0.43
N PHE A 48 -3.10 -6.27 0.22
CA PHE A 48 -2.05 -5.27 0.05
C PHE A 48 -1.15 -5.20 1.28
N GLY A 49 -1.74 -5.16 2.47
CA GLY A 49 -0.98 -5.12 3.72
C GLY A 49 -0.05 -6.30 3.87
N THR A 50 -0.55 -7.51 3.61
CA THR A 50 0.24 -8.74 3.70
C THR A 50 1.41 -8.73 2.70
N LYS A 51 1.12 -8.40 1.44
CA LYS A 51 2.14 -8.35 0.40
C LYS A 51 3.17 -7.26 0.63
N PHE A 52 2.73 -6.12 1.14
CA PHE A 52 3.63 -5.00 1.44
C PHE A 52 4.63 -5.41 2.54
N MET A 53 4.15 -6.00 3.62
CA MET A 53 5.02 -6.45 4.70
C MET A 53 5.98 -7.54 4.26
N GLN A 54 5.51 -8.45 3.41
CA GLN A 54 6.36 -9.48 2.83
C GLN A 54 7.48 -8.86 1.98
N LEU A 55 7.14 -7.88 1.15
CA LEU A 55 8.13 -7.18 0.32
C LEU A 55 9.17 -6.47 1.18
N VAL A 56 8.74 -5.80 2.24
CA VAL A 56 9.65 -5.12 3.16
C VAL A 56 10.60 -6.13 3.81
N ASN A 57 10.09 -7.26 4.27
CA ASN A 57 10.90 -8.30 4.89
C ASN A 57 11.93 -8.88 3.92
N GLU A 58 11.51 -9.20 2.70
CA GLU A 58 12.41 -9.72 1.66
C GLU A 58 13.49 -8.70 1.29
N THR A 59 13.10 -7.43 1.20
CA THR A 59 14.04 -6.35 0.91
C THR A 59 15.08 -6.21 2.02
N LYS A 60 14.63 -6.28 3.27
CA LYS A 60 15.54 -6.21 4.42
C LYS A 60 16.57 -7.34 4.37
N GLN A 61 16.13 -8.56 4.09
CA GLN A 61 17.02 -9.71 4.00
C GLN A 61 18.04 -9.55 2.87
N ARG A 62 17.60 -9.07 1.72
CA ARG A 62 18.49 -8.83 0.58
C ARG A 62 19.53 -7.77 0.90
N LEU A 63 19.11 -6.67 1.53
CA LEU A 63 20.01 -5.58 1.90
C LEU A 63 21.01 -6.02 2.98
N GLN A 64 20.57 -6.83 3.93
CA GLN A 64 21.44 -7.37 4.97
C GLN A 64 22.50 -8.28 4.37
N LYS A 65 22.12 -9.10 3.41
CA LYS A 65 23.07 -9.97 2.70
C LYS A 65 24.11 -9.14 1.93
N GLU A 66 23.65 -8.10 1.25
CA GLU A 66 24.57 -7.19 0.54
C GLU A 66 25.59 -6.58 1.48
N PHE A 67 25.14 -6.09 2.64
CA PHE A 67 26.01 -5.53 3.66
C PHE A 67 27.02 -6.57 4.16
N ASP A 68 26.58 -7.79 4.44
CA ASP A 68 27.44 -8.85 4.94
C ASP A 68 28.52 -9.27 3.93
N GLU A 69 28.26 -9.05 2.63
CA GLU A 69 29.22 -9.37 1.56
C GLU A 69 30.19 -8.21 1.25
N LEU A 70 29.96 -7.04 1.80
CA LEU A 70 30.89 -5.92 1.66
C LEU A 70 32.11 -6.12 2.54
#